data_06829afb70f93938f4a715f8f21bf937
#
_entry.id   06829afb70f93938f4a715f8f21bf937
#
_cell.length_a   1.000
_cell.length_b   1.000
_cell.length_c   1.000
_cell.angle_alpha   90.00
_cell.angle_beta   90.00
_cell.angle_gamma   90.00
#
_symmetry.space_group_name_H-M   'P 1'
#
loop_
_entity.id
_entity.type
_entity.pdbx_description
1 polymer ?
#
loop_
_entity_poly.entity_id
_entity_poly.type
_entity_poly.pdbx_seq_one_letter_code
_entity_poly.pdbx_strand_id
1 'polypeptide(L)'
;GFDPEIVDYCLKKNIPVFPGCISPSEVAQAVKRGLKVVKFFPAEQAGGIAMIKAMAAPYQHLKFMPTGGINTGNLKDYLSCDKILCCGGSWMVKGDMIRNGEFDQIQVMVKEAKELADEIRFN
;
A
#
# COMPACT_ATOMS: atom_id res chain seq x y z
N GLY A 1 7.61 -2.93 -8.89
CA GLY A 1 8.93 -2.55 -8.37
C GLY A 1 9.27 -1.10 -8.68
N PHE A 2 10.48 -0.71 -8.35
CA PHE A 2 11.01 0.61 -8.68
C PHE A 2 11.76 0.55 -10.02
N ASP A 3 11.27 1.28 -11.01
CA ASP A 3 11.93 1.46 -12.29
C ASP A 3 12.19 2.96 -12.50
N PRO A 4 13.48 3.39 -12.49
CA PRO A 4 13.83 4.81 -12.61
C PRO A 4 13.31 5.47 -13.87
N GLU A 5 13.35 4.79 -15.02
CA GLU A 5 12.92 5.34 -16.29
C GLU A 5 11.41 5.60 -16.31
N ILE A 6 10.62 4.65 -15.77
CA ILE A 6 9.17 4.79 -15.66
C ILE A 6 8.82 5.91 -14.68
N VAL A 7 9.46 5.93 -13.52
CA VAL A 7 9.22 6.98 -12.50
C VAL A 7 9.53 8.35 -13.07
N ASP A 8 10.70 8.52 -13.69
CA ASP A 8 11.13 9.80 -14.28
C ASP A 8 10.19 10.23 -15.42
N TYR A 9 9.74 9.29 -16.25
CA TYR A 9 8.75 9.58 -17.29
C TYR A 9 7.43 10.07 -16.71
N CYS A 10 6.91 9.40 -15.69
CA CYS A 10 5.67 9.82 -15.02
C CYS A 10 5.80 11.21 -14.42
N LEU A 11 6.88 11.48 -13.69
CA LEU A 11 7.14 12.80 -13.10
C LEU A 11 7.23 13.90 -14.16
N LYS A 12 7.94 13.66 -15.26
CA LYS A 12 8.03 14.61 -16.39
C LYS A 12 6.67 14.92 -17.01
N LYS A 13 5.76 13.96 -17.00
CA LYS A 13 4.39 14.09 -17.54
C LYS A 13 3.36 14.54 -16.50
N ASN A 14 3.77 14.83 -15.27
CA ASN A 14 2.87 15.14 -14.15
C ASN A 14 1.83 14.04 -13.90
N ILE A 15 2.21 12.78 -14.10
CA ILE A 15 1.39 11.60 -13.80
C ILE A 15 1.76 11.12 -12.40
N PRO A 16 0.80 10.99 -11.46
CA PRO A 16 1.07 10.42 -10.15
C PRO A 16 1.61 8.98 -10.28
N VAL A 17 2.69 8.68 -9.54
CA VAL A 17 3.35 7.37 -9.57
C VAL A 17 3.72 6.93 -8.16
N PHE A 18 3.43 5.65 -7.85
CA PHE A 18 3.71 5.03 -6.56
C PHE A 18 4.58 3.79 -6.75
N PRO A 19 5.90 3.95 -6.92
CA PRO A 19 6.78 2.81 -7.19
C PRO A 19 6.89 1.88 -5.99
N GLY A 20 7.02 0.59 -6.27
CA GLY A 20 7.26 -0.43 -5.26
C GLY A 20 8.69 -0.34 -4.72
N CYS A 21 8.82 -0.18 -3.39
CA CYS A 21 10.10 -0.09 -2.70
C CYS A 21 10.08 -1.08 -1.53
N ILE A 22 10.97 -2.08 -1.56
CA ILE A 22 11.15 -3.05 -0.46
C ILE A 22 12.54 -3.02 0.15
N SER A 23 13.40 -2.12 -0.34
CA SER A 23 14.76 -1.95 0.17
C SER A 23 15.06 -0.48 0.48
N PRO A 24 16.00 -0.21 1.39
CA PRO A 24 16.46 1.15 1.66
C PRO A 24 16.96 1.89 0.42
N SER A 25 17.62 1.19 -0.51
CA SER A 25 18.12 1.79 -1.75
C SER A 25 17.01 2.27 -2.67
N GLU A 26 15.94 1.50 -2.82
CA GLU A 26 14.76 1.90 -3.61
C GLU A 26 14.05 3.08 -2.96
N VAL A 27 13.90 3.06 -1.64
CA VAL A 27 13.31 4.19 -0.89
C VAL A 27 14.15 5.46 -1.08
N ALA A 28 15.47 5.37 -0.98
CA ALA A 28 16.35 6.51 -1.23
C ALA A 28 16.19 7.08 -2.65
N GLN A 29 16.05 6.21 -3.65
CA GLN A 29 15.79 6.61 -5.05
C GLN A 29 14.46 7.35 -5.20
N ALA A 30 13.41 6.89 -4.52
CA ALA A 30 12.10 7.53 -4.52
C ALA A 30 12.16 8.92 -3.85
N VAL A 31 12.78 9.01 -2.68
CA VAL A 31 12.95 10.27 -1.93
C VAL A 31 13.77 11.29 -2.72
N LYS A 32 14.85 10.86 -3.37
CA LYS A 32 15.69 11.72 -4.24
C LYS A 32 14.88 12.36 -5.37
N ARG A 33 13.83 11.70 -5.84
CA ARG A 33 12.91 12.20 -6.88
C ARG A 33 11.75 13.02 -6.34
N GLY A 34 11.73 13.29 -5.04
CA GLY A 34 10.67 14.07 -4.38
C GLY A 34 9.38 13.31 -4.13
N LEU A 35 9.38 11.99 -4.28
CA LEU A 35 8.20 11.18 -3.97
C LEU A 35 7.95 11.16 -2.46
N LYS A 36 6.70 11.33 -2.08
CA LYS A 36 6.24 11.33 -0.68
C LYS A 36 5.49 10.06 -0.30
N VAL A 37 5.09 9.28 -1.28
CA VAL A 37 4.36 8.03 -1.11
C VAL A 37 4.97 6.96 -2.01
N VAL A 38 5.23 5.79 -1.45
CA VAL A 38 5.73 4.61 -2.19
C VAL A 38 4.87 3.40 -1.88
N LYS A 39 4.77 2.48 -2.84
CA LYS A 39 4.14 1.17 -2.61
C LYS A 39 5.13 0.25 -1.90
N PHE A 40 4.62 -0.62 -1.04
CA PHE A 40 5.38 -1.68 -0.38
C PHE A 40 4.74 -3.03 -0.71
N PHE A 41 5.43 -3.84 -1.51
CA PHE A 41 4.91 -5.11 -2.03
C PHE A 41 6.05 -6.12 -2.27
N PRO A 42 5.86 -7.38 -1.92
CA PRO A 42 4.74 -7.98 -1.20
C PRO A 42 4.85 -7.76 0.33
N ALA A 43 3.88 -7.08 0.94
CA ALA A 43 4.03 -6.50 2.28
C ALA A 43 4.35 -7.53 3.37
N GLU A 44 3.50 -8.54 3.56
CA GLU A 44 3.70 -9.54 4.61
C GLU A 44 5.00 -10.34 4.41
N GLN A 45 5.27 -10.77 3.17
CA GLN A 45 6.46 -11.55 2.85
C GLN A 45 7.75 -10.74 2.96
N ALA A 46 7.68 -9.42 2.80
CA ALA A 46 8.84 -8.52 2.85
C ALA A 46 9.11 -7.96 4.26
N GLY A 47 8.43 -8.47 5.30
CA GLY A 47 8.67 -8.08 6.68
C GLY A 47 7.61 -7.14 7.30
N GLY A 48 6.53 -6.85 6.59
CA GLY A 48 5.36 -6.18 7.10
C GLY A 48 5.64 -4.80 7.71
N ILE A 49 4.90 -4.46 8.74
CA ILE A 49 4.98 -3.16 9.43
C ILE A 49 6.38 -2.91 10.03
N ALA A 50 7.04 -3.95 10.52
CA ALA A 50 8.37 -3.82 11.10
C ALA A 50 9.39 -3.31 10.07
N MET A 51 9.36 -3.86 8.86
CA MET A 51 10.22 -3.41 7.76
C MET A 51 9.87 -1.99 7.30
N ILE A 52 8.59 -1.67 7.19
CA ILE A 52 8.13 -0.31 6.85
C ILE A 52 8.66 0.71 7.86
N LYS A 53 8.52 0.45 9.15
CA LYS A 53 9.02 1.35 10.21
C LYS A 53 10.54 1.53 10.14
N ALA A 54 11.27 0.45 9.91
CA ALA A 54 12.73 0.51 9.79
C ALA A 54 13.17 1.36 8.58
N MET A 55 12.56 1.15 7.42
CA MET A 55 12.87 1.95 6.22
C MET A 55 12.40 3.40 6.31
N ALA A 56 11.29 3.65 7.00
CA ALA A 56 10.73 4.99 7.17
C ALA A 56 11.49 5.86 8.18
N ALA A 57 12.26 5.25 9.07
CA ALA A 57 12.91 5.95 10.18
C ALA A 57 13.72 7.19 9.77
N PRO A 58 14.52 7.18 8.69
CA PRO A 58 15.25 8.37 8.21
C PRO A 58 14.36 9.43 7.55
N TYR A 59 13.11 9.13 7.21
CA TYR A 59 12.27 9.95 6.34
C TYR A 59 10.94 10.32 7.03
N GLN A 60 10.87 11.51 7.61
CA GLN A 60 9.70 11.95 8.40
C GLN A 60 8.40 12.02 7.60
N HIS A 61 8.48 12.45 6.34
CA HIS A 61 7.32 12.72 5.50
C HIS A 61 6.95 11.60 4.52
N LEU A 62 7.75 10.52 4.50
CA LEU A 62 7.49 9.40 3.61
C LEU A 62 6.35 8.54 4.17
N LYS A 63 5.39 8.21 3.30
CA LYS A 63 4.30 7.29 3.59
C LYS A 63 4.37 6.07 2.68
N PHE A 64 3.80 4.98 3.14
CA PHE A 64 3.78 3.72 2.42
C PHE A 64 2.35 3.28 2.11
N MET A 65 2.19 2.59 0.98
CA MET A 65 0.99 1.85 0.58
C MET A 65 1.32 0.36 0.53
N PRO A 66 1.21 -0.38 1.64
CA PRO A 66 1.43 -1.82 1.64
C PRO A 66 0.35 -2.55 0.85
N THR A 67 0.79 -3.58 0.12
CA THR A 67 -0.06 -4.50 -0.65
C THR A 67 0.58 -5.88 -0.60
N GLY A 68 -0.26 -6.92 -0.52
CA GLY A 68 0.20 -8.31 -0.44
C GLY A 68 0.12 -8.87 0.97
N GLY A 69 -0.79 -9.84 1.13
CA GLY A 69 -1.08 -10.46 2.42
C GLY A 69 -1.97 -9.63 3.35
N ILE A 70 -2.46 -8.46 2.92
CA ILE A 70 -3.39 -7.64 3.70
C ILE A 70 -4.79 -8.28 3.66
N ASN A 71 -5.44 -8.31 4.82
CA ASN A 71 -6.79 -8.84 5.00
C ASN A 71 -7.44 -8.21 6.25
N THR A 72 -8.68 -8.58 6.57
CA THR A 72 -9.41 -8.04 7.72
C THR A 72 -8.72 -8.28 9.05
N GLY A 73 -7.95 -9.36 9.18
CA GLY A 73 -7.26 -9.73 10.42
C GLY A 73 -6.05 -8.85 10.74
N ASN A 74 -5.37 -8.28 9.74
CA ASN A 74 -4.19 -7.44 9.93
C ASN A 74 -4.36 -5.98 9.49
N LEU A 75 -5.47 -5.63 8.83
CA LEU A 75 -5.74 -4.29 8.32
C LEU A 75 -5.65 -3.22 9.41
N LYS A 76 -6.16 -3.51 10.61
CA LYS A 76 -6.13 -2.60 11.75
C LYS A 76 -4.69 -2.25 12.15
N ASP A 77 -3.81 -3.22 12.23
CA ASP A 77 -2.41 -3.01 12.63
C ASP A 77 -1.69 -2.13 11.61
N TYR A 78 -1.91 -2.41 10.32
CA TYR A 78 -1.35 -1.60 9.24
C TYR A 78 -1.87 -0.15 9.28
N LEU A 79 -3.17 0.06 9.30
CA LEU A 79 -3.76 1.40 9.25
C LEU A 79 -3.53 2.23 10.52
N SER A 80 -3.23 1.59 11.65
CA SER A 80 -2.85 2.27 12.88
C SER A 80 -1.41 2.79 12.87
N CYS A 81 -0.60 2.36 11.91
CA CYS A 81 0.77 2.85 11.76
C CYS A 81 0.77 4.21 11.04
N ASP A 82 1.36 5.22 11.67
CA ASP A 82 1.43 6.59 11.13
C ASP A 82 2.22 6.70 9.81
N LYS A 83 3.07 5.71 9.50
CA LYS A 83 3.82 5.65 8.26
C LYS A 83 3.03 5.08 7.07
N ILE A 84 1.81 4.61 7.31
CA ILE A 84 0.98 4.01 6.25
C ILE A 84 -0.15 4.96 5.86
N LEU A 85 -0.21 5.28 4.57
CA LEU A 85 -1.25 6.14 4.00
C LEU A 85 -2.57 5.37 3.81
N CYS A 86 -2.48 4.23 3.17
CA CYS A 86 -3.60 3.33 2.89
C CYS A 86 -3.06 1.93 2.60
N CYS A 87 -3.95 0.94 2.53
CA CYS A 87 -3.60 -0.44 2.21
C CYS A 87 -4.29 -0.88 0.92
N GLY A 88 -3.59 -1.68 0.12
CA GLY A 88 -4.18 -2.40 -1.00
C GLY A 88 -4.41 -3.87 -0.63
N GLY A 89 -5.56 -4.41 -1.01
CA GLY A 89 -5.88 -5.80 -0.76
C GLY A 89 -6.78 -6.38 -1.85
N SER A 90 -6.74 -7.69 -1.98
CA SER A 90 -7.54 -8.44 -2.96
C SER A 90 -8.45 -9.50 -2.33
N TRP A 91 -8.48 -9.59 -1.00
CA TRP A 91 -9.29 -10.60 -0.32
C TRP A 91 -10.79 -10.44 -0.57
N MET A 92 -11.25 -9.20 -0.82
CA MET A 92 -12.65 -8.89 -1.11
C MET A 92 -13.04 -9.06 -2.59
N VAL A 93 -12.06 -9.28 -3.47
CA VAL A 93 -12.27 -9.38 -4.94
C VAL A 93 -11.44 -10.55 -5.47
N LYS A 94 -11.80 -11.77 -5.09
CA LYS A 94 -11.12 -12.97 -5.56
C LYS A 94 -11.56 -13.33 -6.98
N GLY A 95 -10.64 -13.88 -7.77
CA GLY A 95 -10.90 -14.23 -9.16
C GLY A 95 -12.02 -15.26 -9.37
N ASP A 96 -12.21 -16.20 -8.43
CA ASP A 96 -13.31 -17.15 -8.43
C ASP A 96 -14.65 -16.46 -8.19
N MET A 97 -14.72 -15.49 -7.27
CA MET A 97 -15.94 -14.71 -7.03
C MET A 97 -16.37 -13.95 -8.30
N ILE A 98 -15.40 -13.39 -9.04
CA ILE A 98 -15.68 -12.71 -10.31
C ILE A 98 -16.20 -13.71 -11.35
N ARG A 99 -15.53 -14.87 -11.49
CA ARG A 99 -15.94 -15.91 -12.43
C ARG A 99 -17.34 -16.47 -12.14
N ASN A 100 -17.71 -16.53 -10.87
CA ASN A 100 -19.00 -17.03 -10.41
C ASN A 100 -20.11 -15.95 -10.40
N GLY A 101 -19.78 -14.69 -10.73
CA GLY A 101 -20.74 -13.59 -10.73
C GLY A 101 -21.19 -13.14 -9.34
N GLU A 102 -20.38 -13.38 -8.30
CA GLU A 102 -20.68 -13.07 -6.90
C GLU A 102 -20.47 -11.58 -6.57
N PHE A 103 -20.98 -10.70 -7.42
CA PHE A 103 -20.73 -9.26 -7.30
C PHE A 103 -21.37 -8.63 -6.07
N ASP A 104 -22.55 -9.13 -5.65
CA ASP A 104 -23.19 -8.65 -4.42
C ASP A 104 -22.34 -8.95 -3.19
N GLN A 105 -21.72 -10.14 -3.14
CA GLN A 105 -20.81 -10.52 -2.06
C GLN A 105 -19.55 -9.66 -2.08
N ILE A 106 -18.98 -9.38 -3.25
CA ILE A 106 -17.84 -8.47 -3.42
C ILE A 106 -18.19 -7.09 -2.87
N GLN A 107 -19.37 -6.56 -3.20
CA GLN A 107 -19.83 -5.27 -2.72
C GLN A 107 -19.93 -5.22 -1.18
N VAL A 108 -20.48 -6.27 -0.56
CA VAL A 108 -20.55 -6.38 0.90
C VAL A 108 -19.16 -6.37 1.52
N MET A 109 -18.25 -7.20 1.03
CA MET A 109 -16.87 -7.29 1.56
C MET A 109 -16.09 -5.99 1.40
N VAL A 110 -16.26 -5.29 0.28
CA VAL A 110 -15.62 -3.97 0.05
C VAL A 110 -16.18 -2.93 1.01
N LYS A 111 -17.49 -2.93 1.24
CA LYS A 111 -18.13 -2.04 2.21
C LYS A 111 -17.62 -2.28 3.63
N GLU A 112 -17.58 -3.53 4.07
CA GLU A 112 -17.02 -3.91 5.38
C GLU A 112 -15.56 -3.46 5.54
N ALA A 113 -14.73 -3.67 4.52
CA ALA A 113 -13.33 -3.23 4.54
C ALA A 113 -13.22 -1.70 4.65
N LYS A 114 -14.08 -0.97 3.96
CA LYS A 114 -14.11 0.50 4.03
C LYS A 114 -14.57 0.99 5.41
N GLU A 115 -15.62 0.42 5.95
CA GLU A 115 -16.14 0.74 7.29
C GLU A 115 -15.06 0.49 8.36
N LEU A 116 -14.38 -0.65 8.31
CA LEU A 116 -13.26 -0.95 9.21
C LEU A 116 -12.12 0.08 9.08
N ALA A 117 -11.77 0.46 7.87
CA ALA A 117 -10.75 1.47 7.62
C ALA A 117 -11.14 2.85 8.19
N ASP A 118 -12.41 3.24 8.04
CA ASP A 118 -12.92 4.50 8.57
C ASP A 118 -12.93 4.52 10.10
N GLU A 119 -13.33 3.44 10.76
CA GLU A 119 -13.26 3.30 12.22
C GLU A 119 -11.84 3.50 12.74
N ILE A 120 -10.84 2.94 12.07
CA ILE A 120 -9.43 3.04 12.48
C ILE A 120 -8.91 4.47 12.28
N ARG A 121 -9.30 5.14 11.19
CA ARG A 121 -8.73 6.43 10.77
C ARG A 121 -9.42 7.64 11.38
N PHE A 122 -10.71 7.53 11.71
CA PHE A 122 -11.52 8.67 12.13
C PHE A 122 -12.10 8.54 13.54
N ASN A 123 -11.83 7.46 14.21
CA ASN A 123 -12.09 7.23 15.63
C ASN A 123 -10.79 6.96 16.37
#